data_346ea6ba148ec5e081d9cdd022a8ea69
#
_entry.id   346ea6ba148ec5e081d9cdd022a8ea69
#
_cell.length_a   1.000
_cell.length_b   1.000
_cell.length_c   1.000
_cell.angle_alpha   90.00
_cell.angle_beta   90.00
_cell.angle_gamma   90.00
#
_symmetry.space_group_name_H-M   'P 1'
#
loop_
_entity.id
_entity.type
_entity.pdbx_description
1 polymer ?
#
loop_
_entity_poly.entity_id
_entity_poly.type
_entity_poly.pdbx_seq_one_letter_code
_entity_poly.pdbx_strand_id
1 'polypeptide(L)'
;MQQYNTLRILNGIYPGHVPLMYIKERMLDKMSDASRIVSTLFKKGLVTRAPSITDRRKLDIVISQKGLNLVAKVEKHHYKLYELLSNLDDQEIKQLNFLLDKARA
;
A
#
# COMPACT_ATOMS: atom_id res chain seq x y z
N MET A 1 -4.84 3.54 4.82
CA MET A 1 -4.50 3.88 3.42
C MET A 1 -3.01 4.01 3.16
N GLN A 2 -2.28 4.72 4.03
CA GLN A 2 -0.84 4.89 3.86
C GLN A 2 -0.06 3.57 3.94
N GLN A 3 -0.43 2.69 4.87
CA GLN A 3 0.20 1.38 4.99
C GLN A 3 -0.04 0.52 3.75
N TYR A 4 -1.27 0.50 3.26
CA TYR A 4 -1.61 -0.25 2.05
C TYR A 4 -0.90 0.31 0.82
N ASN A 5 -0.84 1.64 0.69
CA ASN A 5 -0.12 2.28 -0.41
C ASN A 5 1.36 1.88 -0.43
N THR A 6 2.00 1.84 0.75
CA THR A 6 3.39 1.41 0.89
C THR A 6 3.56 -0.05 0.45
N LEU A 7 2.65 -0.93 0.86
CA LEU A 7 2.69 -2.34 0.46
C LEU A 7 2.52 -2.49 -1.06
N ARG A 8 1.67 -1.69 -1.67
CA ARG A 8 1.49 -1.71 -3.14
C ARG A 8 2.77 -1.31 -3.87
N ILE A 9 3.46 -0.29 -3.37
CA ILE A 9 4.74 0.14 -3.93
C ILE A 9 5.74 -1.02 -3.90
N LEU A 10 5.86 -1.68 -2.75
CA LEU A 10 6.78 -2.80 -2.56
C LEU A 10 6.37 -4.04 -3.35
N ASN A 11 5.07 -4.28 -3.50
CA ASN A 11 4.55 -5.39 -4.30
C ASN A 11 4.96 -5.23 -5.78
N GLY A 12 4.98 -4.00 -6.29
CA GLY A 12 5.33 -3.73 -7.68
C GLY A 12 6.80 -3.99 -8.01
N ILE A 13 7.67 -4.03 -7.02
CA ILE A 13 9.10 -4.25 -7.20
C ILE A 13 9.58 -5.61 -6.68
N TYR A 14 8.69 -6.41 -6.09
CA TYR A 14 9.04 -7.73 -5.59
C TYR A 14 9.58 -8.60 -6.73
N PRO A 15 10.64 -9.43 -6.54
CA PRO A 15 11.38 -9.69 -5.29
C PRO A 15 12.48 -8.67 -4.96
N GLY A 16 12.58 -7.57 -5.67
CA GLY A 16 13.56 -6.54 -5.40
C GLY A 16 13.31 -5.85 -4.06
N HIS A 17 14.36 -5.31 -3.48
CA HIS A 17 14.29 -4.54 -2.25
C HIS A 17 14.85 -3.14 -2.47
N VAL A 18 14.36 -2.17 -1.70
CA VAL A 18 14.66 -0.75 -1.91
C VAL A 18 14.87 -0.04 -0.58
N PRO A 19 15.67 1.05 -0.58
CA PRO A 19 15.84 1.85 0.62
C PRO A 19 14.55 2.64 0.97
N LEU A 20 14.50 3.11 2.21
CA LEU A 20 13.37 3.90 2.71
C LEU A 20 13.09 5.14 1.84
N MET A 21 14.13 5.78 1.32
CA MET A 21 14.00 6.96 0.46
C MET A 21 13.18 6.68 -0.79
N TYR A 22 13.32 5.50 -1.37
CA TYR A 22 12.54 5.08 -2.54
C TYR A 22 11.03 5.12 -2.23
N ILE A 23 10.66 4.57 -1.07
CA ILE A 23 9.27 4.54 -0.62
C ILE A 23 8.76 5.97 -0.39
N LYS A 24 9.57 6.78 0.31
CA LYS A 24 9.22 8.16 0.64
C LYS A 24 8.93 8.99 -0.62
N GLU A 25 9.74 8.83 -1.65
CA GLU A 25 9.58 9.56 -2.91
C GLU A 25 8.31 9.19 -3.66
N ARG A 26 7.81 7.97 -3.49
CA ARG A 26 6.66 7.44 -4.22
C ARG A 26 5.36 7.47 -3.44
N MET A 27 5.37 7.89 -2.19
CA MET A 27 4.16 8.00 -1.40
C MET A 27 3.25 9.09 -1.97
N LEU A 28 1.94 8.78 -2.00
CA LEU A 28 0.93 9.74 -2.44
C LEU A 28 0.88 10.98 -1.55
N ASP A 29 1.05 10.76 -0.24
CA ASP A 29 1.10 11.84 0.74
C ASP A 29 2.55 12.06 1.16
N LYS A 30 3.17 13.11 0.64
CA LYS A 30 4.57 13.45 0.92
C LYS A 30 4.80 13.91 2.35
N MET A 31 3.73 14.24 3.08
CA MET A 31 3.81 14.62 4.48
C MET A 31 3.79 13.42 5.41
N SER A 32 3.53 12.23 4.89
CA SER A 32 3.54 11.00 5.67
C SER A 32 4.93 10.63 6.17
N ASP A 33 5.00 10.10 7.39
CA ASP A 33 6.24 9.59 7.98
C ASP A 33 6.49 8.17 7.48
N ALA A 34 7.27 8.04 6.42
CA ALA A 34 7.57 6.75 5.79
C ALA A 34 8.30 5.81 6.75
N SER A 35 9.21 6.32 7.58
CA SER A 35 9.94 5.51 8.56
C SER A 35 9.00 4.85 9.56
N ARG A 36 8.03 5.61 10.08
CA ARG A 36 7.03 5.12 11.03
C ARG A 36 6.13 4.08 10.39
N ILE A 37 5.68 4.33 9.16
CA ILE A 37 4.81 3.41 8.43
C ILE A 37 5.51 2.08 8.20
N VAL A 38 6.76 2.10 7.73
CA VAL A 38 7.56 0.91 7.50
C VAL A 38 7.82 0.15 8.80
N SER A 39 8.12 0.86 9.89
CA SER A 39 8.31 0.24 11.21
C SER A 39 7.05 -0.50 11.67
N THR A 40 5.89 0.10 11.47
CA THR A 40 4.60 -0.54 11.78
C THR A 40 4.38 -1.79 10.94
N LEU A 41 4.66 -1.72 9.64
CA LEU A 41 4.52 -2.86 8.74
C LEU A 41 5.48 -3.98 9.12
N PHE A 42 6.70 -3.65 9.53
CA PHE A 42 7.67 -4.62 10.00
C PHE A 42 7.16 -5.36 11.26
N LYS A 43 6.59 -4.64 12.21
CA LYS A 43 6.02 -5.24 13.42
C LYS A 43 4.87 -6.18 13.11
N LYS A 44 4.11 -5.88 12.08
CA LYS A 44 2.98 -6.73 11.62
C LYS A 44 3.45 -7.92 10.77
N GLY A 45 4.74 -8.01 10.45
CA GLY A 45 5.28 -9.07 9.61
C GLY A 45 4.96 -8.94 8.13
N LEU A 46 4.56 -7.75 7.69
CA LEU A 46 4.17 -7.50 6.30
C LEU A 46 5.34 -7.09 5.41
N VAL A 47 6.43 -6.63 6.02
CA VAL A 47 7.68 -6.35 5.33
C VAL A 47 8.84 -6.95 6.13
N THR A 48 9.95 -7.18 5.44
CA THR A 48 11.21 -7.60 6.05
C THR A 48 12.33 -6.67 5.60
N ARG A 49 13.50 -6.81 6.22
CA ARG A 49 14.67 -6.01 5.89
C ARG A 49 15.72 -6.90 5.24
N ALA A 50 16.42 -6.36 4.25
CA ALA A 50 17.50 -7.04 3.53
C ALA A 50 18.70 -6.11 3.44
N PRO A 51 19.95 -6.63 3.48
CA PRO A 51 21.12 -5.78 3.29
C PRO A 51 21.07 -5.08 1.94
N SER A 52 21.42 -3.79 1.93
CA SER A 52 21.51 -3.04 0.67
C SER A 52 22.67 -3.56 -0.19
N ILE A 53 22.43 -3.66 -1.49
CA ILE A 53 23.46 -4.07 -2.44
C ILE A 53 24.57 -3.02 -2.54
N THR A 54 24.21 -1.74 -2.42
CA THR A 54 25.15 -0.63 -2.59
C THR A 54 25.85 -0.23 -1.31
N ASP A 55 25.25 -0.46 -0.14
CA ASP A 55 25.85 -0.12 1.14
C ASP A 55 25.38 -1.12 2.22
N ARG A 56 26.28 -2.02 2.63
CA ARG A 56 25.99 -3.07 3.63
C ARG A 56 25.61 -2.53 5.00
N ARG A 57 25.88 -1.25 5.28
CA ARG A 57 25.50 -0.62 6.55
C ARG A 57 24.03 -0.22 6.56
N LYS A 58 23.38 -0.17 5.41
CA LYS A 58 21.97 0.19 5.27
C LYS A 58 21.15 -1.06 5.01
N LEU A 59 19.89 -0.99 5.45
CA LEU A 59 18.92 -2.05 5.23
C LEU A 59 17.90 -1.58 4.23
N ASP A 60 17.67 -2.39 3.22
CA ASP A 60 16.57 -2.20 2.27
C ASP A 60 15.32 -2.89 2.80
N ILE A 61 14.20 -2.56 2.20
CA ILE A 61 12.88 -3.04 2.60
C ILE A 61 12.33 -3.90 1.46
N VAL A 62 11.78 -5.04 1.81
CA VAL A 62 11.12 -5.95 0.87
C VAL A 62 9.81 -6.44 1.47
N ILE A 63 8.78 -6.57 0.63
CA ILE A 63 7.49 -7.10 1.07
C ILE A 63 7.64 -8.58 1.43
N SER A 64 7.01 -9.00 2.53
CA SER A 64 7.02 -10.40 2.96
C SER A 64 5.94 -11.20 2.22
N GLN A 65 5.98 -12.53 2.35
CA GLN A 65 4.92 -13.37 1.79
C GLN A 65 3.56 -13.01 2.37
N LYS A 66 3.51 -12.73 3.67
CA LYS A 66 2.29 -12.26 4.34
C LYS A 66 1.79 -10.94 3.72
N GLY A 67 2.70 -10.03 3.42
CA GLY A 67 2.38 -8.77 2.76
C GLY A 67 1.85 -8.97 1.34
N LEU A 68 2.49 -9.85 0.56
CA LEU A 68 2.03 -10.20 -0.78
C LEU A 68 0.61 -10.78 -0.76
N ASN A 69 0.35 -11.67 0.19
CA ASN A 69 -0.97 -12.28 0.34
C ASN A 69 -2.03 -11.24 0.69
N LEU A 70 -1.68 -10.30 1.57
CA LEU A 70 -2.60 -9.22 1.96
C LEU A 70 -2.94 -8.30 0.79
N VAL A 71 -1.94 -7.89 0.01
CA VAL A 71 -2.16 -7.05 -1.17
C VAL A 71 -3.07 -7.74 -2.18
N ALA A 72 -2.80 -9.02 -2.47
CA ALA A 72 -3.61 -9.81 -3.40
C ALA A 72 -5.07 -9.90 -2.93
N LYS A 73 -5.28 -10.10 -1.62
CA LYS A 73 -6.61 -10.18 -1.03
C LYS A 73 -7.37 -8.86 -1.15
N VAL A 74 -6.71 -7.75 -0.87
CA VAL A 74 -7.33 -6.43 -0.98
C VAL A 74 -7.65 -6.08 -2.43
N GLU A 75 -6.75 -6.38 -3.36
CA GLU A 75 -6.98 -6.14 -4.78
C GLU A 75 -8.16 -6.95 -5.31
N LYS A 76 -8.32 -8.19 -4.85
CA LYS A 76 -9.46 -9.03 -5.21
C LYS A 76 -10.78 -8.39 -4.77
N HIS A 77 -10.82 -7.81 -3.57
CA HIS A 77 -12.00 -7.11 -3.08
C HIS A 77 -12.26 -5.82 -3.85
N HIS A 78 -11.21 -5.07 -4.19
CA HIS A 78 -11.34 -3.89 -5.02
C HIS A 78 -11.89 -4.21 -6.40
N TYR A 79 -11.48 -5.31 -7.00
CA TYR A 79 -11.95 -5.74 -8.31
C TYR A 79 -13.46 -6.03 -8.27
N LYS A 80 -13.92 -6.76 -7.25
CA LYS A 80 -15.35 -7.05 -7.07
C LYS A 80 -16.16 -5.76 -6.89
N LEU A 81 -15.65 -4.85 -6.10
CA LEU A 81 -16.31 -3.55 -5.89
C LEU A 81 -16.38 -2.76 -7.20
N TYR A 82 -15.31 -2.78 -7.98
CA TYR A 82 -15.26 -2.11 -9.28
C TYR A 82 -16.29 -2.69 -10.25
N GLU A 83 -16.44 -4.02 -10.30
CA GLU A 83 -17.46 -4.66 -11.12
C GLU A 83 -18.86 -4.22 -10.72
N LEU A 84 -19.14 -4.16 -9.43
CA LEU A 84 -20.45 -3.70 -8.94
C LEU A 84 -20.69 -2.24 -9.33
N LEU A 85 -19.68 -1.39 -9.21
CA LEU A 85 -19.78 0.03 -9.55
C LEU A 85 -19.96 0.26 -11.05
N SER A 86 -19.47 -0.64 -11.90
CA SER A 86 -19.62 -0.52 -13.35
C SER A 86 -21.06 -0.62 -13.82
N ASN A 87 -21.96 -1.15 -12.97
CA ASN A 87 -23.39 -1.23 -13.24
C ASN A 87 -24.15 0.03 -12.83
N LEU A 88 -23.47 1.00 -12.24
CA LEU A 88 -24.06 2.25 -11.79
C LEU A 88 -23.79 3.36 -12.81
N ASP A 89 -24.75 4.26 -13.01
CA ASP A 89 -24.53 5.44 -13.81
C ASP A 89 -23.77 6.51 -13.00
N ASP A 90 -23.37 7.61 -13.69
CA ASP A 90 -22.59 8.66 -13.04
C ASP A 90 -23.31 9.29 -11.85
N GLN A 91 -24.63 9.46 -11.96
CA GLN A 91 -25.43 10.04 -10.89
C GLN A 91 -25.49 9.13 -9.67
N GLU A 92 -25.65 7.83 -9.90
CA GLU A 92 -25.65 6.84 -8.82
C GLU A 92 -24.28 6.77 -8.13
N ILE A 93 -23.19 6.85 -8.87
CA ILE A 93 -21.83 6.89 -8.32
C ILE A 93 -21.67 8.13 -7.43
N LYS A 94 -22.16 9.29 -7.87
CA LYS A 94 -22.13 10.53 -7.05
C LYS A 94 -22.91 10.37 -5.75
N GLN A 95 -24.07 9.73 -5.80
CA GLN A 95 -24.88 9.44 -4.62
C GLN A 95 -24.14 8.53 -3.65
N LEU A 96 -23.49 7.48 -4.18
CA LEU A 96 -22.72 6.55 -3.36
C LEU A 96 -21.55 7.27 -2.67
N ASN A 97 -20.82 8.10 -3.40
CA ASN A 97 -19.71 8.88 -2.85
C ASN A 97 -20.20 9.82 -1.74
N PHE A 98 -21.33 10.50 -1.96
CA PHE A 98 -21.94 11.37 -0.96
C PHE A 98 -22.27 10.61 0.33
N LEU A 99 -22.88 9.42 0.20
CA LEU A 99 -23.25 8.60 1.35
C LEU A 99 -22.03 8.07 2.09
N LEU A 100 -20.98 7.68 1.37
CA LEU A 100 -19.73 7.21 1.98
C LEU A 100 -19.03 8.34 2.74
N ASP A 101 -19.01 9.54 2.19
CA ASP A 101 -18.42 10.71 2.86
C ASP A 101 -19.19 11.06 4.12
N LYS A 102 -20.53 10.99 4.06
CA LYS A 102 -21.40 11.23 5.22
C LYS A 102 -21.15 10.19 6.32
N ALA A 103 -20.92 8.93 5.94
CA ALA A 103 -20.66 7.86 6.89
C ALA A 103 -19.32 8.00 7.60
N ARG A 104 -18.36 8.70 6.99
CA ARG A 104 -17.04 8.97 7.59
C ARG A 104 -17.05 10.16 8.55
N ALA A 105 -18.00 11.00 8.41
CA ALA A 105 -18.06 12.24 9.21
C ALA A 105 -18.33 11.97 10.70
#